data_0bdd60bcd38c455e8a96367e72c64739
#
_entry.id   0bdd60bcd38c455e8a96367e72c64739
#
_cell.length_a   1.000
_cell.length_b   1.000
_cell.length_c   1.000
_cell.angle_alpha   90.00
_cell.angle_beta   90.00
_cell.angle_gamma   90.00
#
_symmetry.space_group_name_H-M   'P 1'
#
loop_
_entity.id
_entity.type
_entity.pdbx_description
1 polymer ?
#
loop_
_entity_poly.entity_id
_entity_poly.type
_entity_poly.pdbx_seq_one_letter_code
_entity_poly.pdbx_strand_id
1 'polypeptide(L)'
;MTTKKLLNDITATSPAIATLVLIVIAVVAAAGVGVIVMNIQTQTEGQAGAKDLSVSGEIDMQGSTTVLPFALEAAKDFMEDHPSVDILVSGGGSTHGINMAIENKIDIGMASKQADVEDILQQGYAGAVLYETELGKRLVAVIMNDGASSQSWNVTANTTSLANGQISIADIKTVYEAADGVDTVENKTVKAFQRADSSGTEECFAAWLNLKDSEKQLDSGAQGEVGNAGVWNAVTATPATDTIHIGFVDLGFVEDSKYAADMNGEEATAANYDDYETASDDVGSSKLTSKLYFYTYGVPSGAVDAFIQFCLSDATGEGQDILEEVGLIAL
;
A
#
# COMPACT_ATOMS: atom_id res chain seq x y z
N MET A 1 21.76 -26.60 18.54
CA MET A 1 20.70 -27.64 18.56
C MET A 1 20.58 -28.16 17.14
N THR A 2 20.81 -29.44 16.96
CA THR A 2 21.05 -30.04 15.65
C THR A 2 19.74 -30.29 14.90
N THR A 3 19.71 -29.97 13.63
CA THR A 3 18.63 -30.17 12.61
C THR A 3 17.92 -31.54 12.70
N LYS A 4 18.56 -32.53 13.30
CA LYS A 4 18.01 -33.89 13.50
C LYS A 4 16.91 -33.98 14.58
N LYS A 5 16.80 -32.98 15.48
CA LYS A 5 15.80 -32.99 16.55
C LYS A 5 14.47 -32.36 16.06
N LEU A 6 14.55 -31.42 15.13
CA LEU A 6 13.36 -30.81 14.50
C LEU A 6 12.62 -31.79 13.56
N LEU A 7 13.36 -32.66 12.85
CA LEU A 7 12.75 -33.64 11.95
C LEU A 7 12.01 -34.76 12.69
N ASN A 8 12.40 -35.08 13.93
CA ASN A 8 11.74 -36.16 14.69
C ASN A 8 10.43 -35.71 15.37
N ASP A 9 10.25 -34.40 15.58
CA ASP A 9 8.99 -33.88 16.15
C ASP A 9 7.89 -33.66 15.09
N ILE A 10 8.27 -33.64 13.80
CA ILE A 10 7.33 -33.47 12.67
C ILE A 10 6.58 -34.76 12.30
N THR A 11 7.06 -35.93 12.76
CA THR A 11 6.42 -37.21 12.42
C THR A 11 5.09 -37.50 13.14
N ALA A 12 4.68 -36.61 14.06
CA ALA A 12 3.39 -36.71 14.77
C ALA A 12 2.33 -35.70 14.26
N THR A 13 2.65 -34.86 13.29
CA THR A 13 1.75 -33.84 12.77
C THR A 13 1.10 -34.29 11.45
N SER A 14 -0.15 -33.85 11.25
CA SER A 14 -0.92 -34.24 10.06
C SER A 14 -0.19 -33.85 8.76
N PRO A 15 -0.46 -34.52 7.63
CA PRO A 15 0.13 -34.16 6.34
C PRO A 15 0.01 -32.69 5.97
N ALA A 16 -1.05 -32.03 6.41
CA ALA A 16 -1.28 -30.60 6.22
C ALA A 16 -0.21 -29.72 6.89
N ILE A 17 0.24 -30.07 8.10
CA ILE A 17 1.28 -29.30 8.83
C ILE A 17 2.66 -29.52 8.22
N ALA A 18 2.92 -30.72 7.70
CA ALA A 18 4.17 -31.00 7.00
C ALA A 18 4.28 -30.21 5.68
N THR A 19 3.16 -30.03 4.99
CA THR A 19 3.08 -29.22 3.75
C THR A 19 3.24 -27.72 4.07
N LEU A 20 2.64 -27.25 5.18
CA LEU A 20 2.78 -25.89 5.67
C LEU A 20 4.24 -25.52 5.97
N VAL A 21 4.97 -26.40 6.66
CA VAL A 21 6.39 -26.20 6.95
C VAL A 21 7.21 -26.14 5.67
N LEU A 22 6.83 -26.91 4.63
CA LEU A 22 7.50 -26.88 3.33
C LEU A 22 7.20 -25.58 2.56
N ILE A 23 5.97 -25.07 2.62
CA ILE A 23 5.60 -23.78 2.02
C ILE A 23 6.32 -22.63 2.73
N VAL A 24 6.31 -22.59 4.05
CA VAL A 24 7.05 -21.57 4.84
C VAL A 24 8.56 -21.65 4.58
N ILE A 25 9.12 -22.85 4.43
CA ILE A 25 10.55 -23.02 4.07
C ILE A 25 10.80 -22.55 2.63
N ALA A 26 9.87 -22.75 1.70
CA ALA A 26 9.98 -22.25 0.33
C ALA A 26 9.88 -20.71 0.27
N VAL A 27 8.96 -20.12 1.01
CA VAL A 27 8.81 -18.65 1.12
C VAL A 27 10.01 -18.02 1.82
N VAL A 28 10.48 -18.59 2.93
CA VAL A 28 11.69 -18.10 3.65
C VAL A 28 12.97 -18.37 2.84
N ALA A 29 13.04 -19.46 2.07
CA ALA A 29 14.16 -19.70 1.16
C ALA A 29 14.13 -18.75 -0.05
N ALA A 30 12.95 -18.40 -0.56
CA ALA A 30 12.81 -17.40 -1.63
C ALA A 30 13.19 -16.00 -1.13
N ALA A 31 12.79 -15.61 0.08
CA ALA A 31 13.24 -14.37 0.72
C ALA A 31 14.75 -14.35 1.02
N GLY A 32 15.35 -15.53 1.29
CA GLY A 32 16.80 -15.68 1.50
C GLY A 32 17.60 -15.79 0.20
N VAL A 33 16.98 -16.18 -0.91
CA VAL A 33 17.62 -16.32 -2.24
C VAL A 33 17.43 -15.06 -3.09
N GLY A 34 16.48 -14.20 -2.73
CA GLY A 34 16.32 -12.85 -3.34
C GLY A 34 17.54 -11.92 -3.19
N VAL A 35 18.57 -12.32 -2.42
CA VAL A 35 19.87 -11.62 -2.32
C VAL A 35 20.94 -12.22 -3.25
N ILE A 36 20.66 -13.34 -3.93
CA ILE A 36 21.47 -13.77 -5.06
C ILE A 36 20.78 -13.32 -6.35
N VAL A 37 20.64 -12.03 -6.53
CA VAL A 37 20.55 -11.43 -7.86
C VAL A 37 21.85 -11.84 -8.56
N MET A 38 21.75 -12.80 -9.43
CA MET A 38 22.77 -12.93 -10.46
C MET A 38 22.84 -11.59 -11.18
N ASN A 39 23.95 -10.89 -10.98
CA ASN A 39 24.42 -9.88 -11.91
C ASN A 39 24.55 -10.54 -13.31
N ILE A 40 23.46 -10.66 -14.01
CA ILE A 40 23.49 -10.75 -15.47
C ILE A 40 23.51 -9.31 -15.93
N GLN A 41 24.70 -8.70 -15.85
CA GLN A 41 25.01 -7.56 -16.70
C GLN A 41 24.97 -8.06 -18.14
N THR A 42 23.83 -7.98 -18.76
CA THR A 42 23.76 -7.80 -20.21
C THR A 42 23.86 -6.29 -20.43
N GLN A 43 25.07 -5.85 -20.71
CA GLN A 43 25.25 -4.58 -21.38
C GLN A 43 24.45 -4.63 -22.68
N THR A 44 23.39 -3.87 -22.73
CA THR A 44 22.86 -3.36 -24.00
C THR A 44 22.71 -1.86 -23.84
N GLU A 45 23.85 -1.18 -24.01
CA GLU A 45 23.81 0.25 -24.35
C GLU A 45 23.18 0.40 -25.73
N GLY A 46 22.11 1.16 -25.77
CA GLY A 46 21.69 1.92 -26.95
C GLY A 46 20.78 1.19 -27.93
N GLN A 47 19.48 1.26 -27.69
CA GLN A 47 18.52 1.57 -28.75
C GLN A 47 17.22 2.10 -28.10
N ALA A 48 17.12 3.39 -27.92
CA ALA A 48 15.84 4.04 -27.71
C ALA A 48 14.94 3.76 -28.93
N GLY A 49 13.81 3.06 -28.70
CA GLY A 49 12.75 2.93 -29.67
C GLY A 49 12.60 1.63 -30.47
N ALA A 50 13.30 0.55 -30.13
CA ALA A 50 13.02 -0.76 -30.70
C ALA A 50 11.99 -1.49 -29.84
N LYS A 51 10.74 -1.63 -30.32
CA LYS A 51 9.71 -2.44 -29.64
C LYS A 51 10.17 -3.89 -29.57
N ASP A 52 10.12 -4.48 -28.37
CA ASP A 52 10.47 -5.90 -28.20
C ASP A 52 9.29 -6.78 -28.58
N LEU A 53 9.39 -7.44 -29.75
CA LEU A 53 8.39 -8.38 -30.25
C LEU A 53 8.66 -9.81 -29.76
N SER A 54 9.67 -10.06 -28.95
CA SER A 54 10.02 -11.39 -28.45
C SER A 54 9.11 -11.83 -27.30
N VAL A 55 8.54 -10.85 -26.56
CA VAL A 55 7.61 -11.09 -25.46
C VAL A 55 6.18 -11.00 -26.01
N SER A 56 5.37 -12.00 -25.74
CA SER A 56 3.97 -12.04 -26.16
C SER A 56 3.11 -12.85 -25.20
N GLY A 57 1.85 -12.50 -25.08
CA GLY A 57 0.87 -13.20 -24.24
C GLY A 57 -0.20 -12.27 -23.72
N GLU A 58 -1.13 -12.86 -22.98
CA GLU A 58 -2.17 -12.15 -22.24
C GLU A 58 -1.83 -12.25 -20.74
N ILE A 59 -2.04 -11.17 -19.97
CA ILE A 59 -1.82 -11.10 -18.52
C ILE A 59 -3.10 -10.58 -17.87
N ASP A 60 -3.74 -11.38 -17.02
CA ASP A 60 -4.87 -10.97 -16.20
C ASP A 60 -4.40 -10.62 -14.79
N MET A 61 -4.64 -9.36 -14.39
CA MET A 61 -4.24 -8.84 -13.08
C MET A 61 -5.44 -8.33 -12.31
N GLN A 62 -5.62 -8.81 -11.08
CA GLN A 62 -6.74 -8.37 -10.24
C GLN A 62 -6.29 -8.17 -8.79
N GLY A 63 -6.95 -7.27 -8.06
CA GLY A 63 -6.74 -7.20 -6.63
C GLY A 63 -6.77 -5.80 -6.02
N SER A 64 -5.70 -5.45 -5.29
CA SER A 64 -5.63 -4.25 -4.46
C SER A 64 -5.93 -2.95 -5.20
N THR A 65 -6.90 -2.19 -4.69
CA THR A 65 -7.21 -0.83 -5.17
C THR A 65 -6.10 0.18 -4.89
N THR A 66 -5.19 -0.14 -3.97
CA THR A 66 -3.98 0.66 -3.70
C THR A 66 -2.93 0.48 -4.80
N VAL A 67 -2.75 -0.76 -5.27
CA VAL A 67 -1.77 -1.09 -6.32
C VAL A 67 -2.33 -0.77 -7.71
N LEU A 68 -3.66 -0.72 -7.85
CA LEU A 68 -4.35 -0.55 -9.13
C LEU A 68 -3.86 0.65 -9.96
N PRO A 69 -3.69 1.89 -9.43
CA PRO A 69 -3.20 3.00 -10.22
C PRO A 69 -1.81 2.74 -10.83
N PHE A 70 -0.89 2.20 -10.02
CA PHE A 70 0.44 1.79 -10.49
C PHE A 70 0.35 0.73 -11.59
N ALA A 71 -0.42 -0.33 -11.36
CA ALA A 71 -0.55 -1.43 -12.31
C ALA A 71 -1.15 -1.00 -13.66
N LEU A 72 -2.08 -0.02 -13.66
CA LEU A 72 -2.67 0.52 -14.88
C LEU A 72 -1.67 1.31 -15.71
N GLU A 73 -0.88 2.20 -15.09
CA GLU A 73 0.15 2.97 -15.81
C GLU A 73 1.30 2.07 -16.25
N ALA A 74 1.80 1.19 -15.38
CA ALA A 74 2.85 0.24 -15.73
C ALA A 74 2.43 -0.70 -16.87
N ALA A 75 1.18 -1.19 -16.85
CA ALA A 75 0.66 -2.02 -17.94
C ALA A 75 0.60 -1.28 -19.27
N LYS A 76 0.14 -0.02 -19.25
CA LYS A 76 0.06 0.84 -20.44
C LYS A 76 1.45 1.04 -21.04
N ASP A 77 2.43 1.45 -20.23
CA ASP A 77 3.78 1.76 -20.71
C ASP A 77 4.49 0.48 -21.17
N PHE A 78 4.34 -0.63 -20.46
CA PHE A 78 4.87 -1.92 -20.90
C PHE A 78 4.30 -2.38 -22.24
N MET A 79 2.98 -2.25 -22.46
CA MET A 79 2.34 -2.62 -23.73
C MET A 79 2.75 -1.68 -24.89
N GLU A 80 3.13 -0.45 -24.61
CA GLU A 80 3.69 0.45 -25.65
C GLU A 80 5.00 -0.09 -26.21
N ASP A 81 5.86 -0.67 -25.37
CA ASP A 81 7.13 -1.27 -25.77
C ASP A 81 6.99 -2.74 -26.21
N HIS A 82 5.97 -3.45 -25.73
CA HIS A 82 5.68 -4.86 -26.01
C HIS A 82 4.32 -5.05 -26.66
N PRO A 83 4.11 -4.63 -27.94
CA PRO A 83 2.80 -4.60 -28.57
C PRO A 83 2.18 -5.99 -28.86
N SER A 84 2.89 -7.07 -28.55
CA SER A 84 2.40 -8.44 -28.62
C SER A 84 1.92 -8.97 -27.26
N VAL A 85 1.93 -8.13 -26.22
CA VAL A 85 1.39 -8.42 -24.88
C VAL A 85 0.10 -7.64 -24.70
N ASP A 86 -0.92 -8.30 -24.14
CA ASP A 86 -2.18 -7.67 -23.72
C ASP A 86 -2.32 -7.84 -22.20
N ILE A 87 -2.47 -6.75 -21.47
CA ILE A 87 -2.55 -6.75 -20.00
C ILE A 87 -3.91 -6.18 -19.58
N LEU A 88 -4.69 -7.02 -18.90
CA LEU A 88 -5.98 -6.63 -18.34
C LEU A 88 -5.82 -6.41 -16.82
N VAL A 89 -6.09 -5.20 -16.35
CA VAL A 89 -5.95 -4.83 -14.93
C VAL A 89 -7.30 -4.47 -14.34
N SER A 90 -7.64 -5.05 -13.19
CA SER A 90 -8.89 -4.74 -12.48
C SER A 90 -8.73 -4.75 -10.95
N GLY A 91 -9.60 -3.98 -10.27
CA GLY A 91 -9.68 -3.94 -8.82
C GLY A 91 -10.40 -5.17 -8.25
N GLY A 92 -10.54 -5.22 -6.92
CA GLY A 92 -11.25 -6.31 -6.23
C GLY A 92 -10.82 -6.43 -4.75
N GLY A 93 -9.77 -5.71 -4.38
CA GLY A 93 -9.16 -5.74 -3.06
C GLY A 93 -8.11 -6.85 -2.91
N SER A 94 -7.19 -6.67 -1.95
CA SER A 94 -6.01 -7.54 -1.77
C SER A 94 -6.37 -9.00 -1.55
N THR A 95 -7.40 -9.29 -0.73
CA THR A 95 -7.82 -10.67 -0.46
C THR A 95 -8.34 -11.37 -1.73
N HIS A 96 -9.09 -10.63 -2.58
CA HIS A 96 -9.55 -11.16 -3.86
C HIS A 96 -8.36 -11.51 -4.76
N GLY A 97 -7.41 -10.59 -4.94
CA GLY A 97 -6.21 -10.83 -5.77
C GLY A 97 -5.40 -12.03 -5.31
N ILE A 98 -5.13 -12.13 -3.99
CA ILE A 98 -4.41 -13.26 -3.41
C ILE A 98 -5.16 -14.59 -3.69
N ASN A 99 -6.48 -14.64 -3.44
CA ASN A 99 -7.27 -15.86 -3.62
C ASN A 99 -7.33 -16.29 -5.10
N MET A 100 -7.52 -15.35 -6.02
CA MET A 100 -7.55 -15.63 -7.44
C MET A 100 -6.20 -16.15 -7.97
N ALA A 101 -5.08 -15.58 -7.48
CA ALA A 101 -3.74 -16.07 -7.79
C ALA A 101 -3.50 -17.48 -7.24
N ILE A 102 -3.89 -17.77 -5.99
CA ILE A 102 -3.78 -19.10 -5.38
C ILE A 102 -4.58 -20.15 -6.18
N GLU A 103 -5.77 -19.78 -6.66
CA GLU A 103 -6.62 -20.65 -7.47
C GLU A 103 -6.13 -20.79 -8.92
N ASN A 104 -5.03 -20.11 -9.30
CA ASN A 104 -4.50 -20.04 -10.66
C ASN A 104 -5.57 -19.62 -11.69
N LYS A 105 -6.40 -18.65 -11.32
CA LYS A 105 -7.48 -18.08 -12.15
C LYS A 105 -7.09 -16.80 -12.83
N ILE A 106 -6.05 -16.14 -12.33
CA ILE A 106 -5.42 -14.96 -12.89
C ILE A 106 -3.90 -15.16 -12.87
N ASP A 107 -3.20 -14.37 -13.63
CA ASP A 107 -1.74 -14.45 -13.73
C ASP A 107 -1.06 -13.72 -12.57
N ILE A 108 -1.58 -12.52 -12.19
CA ILE A 108 -1.01 -11.69 -11.14
C ILE A 108 -2.12 -11.21 -10.18
N GLY A 109 -2.01 -11.60 -8.91
CA GLY A 109 -2.80 -11.05 -7.81
C GLY A 109 -2.12 -9.82 -7.20
N MET A 110 -2.78 -8.68 -7.20
CA MET A 110 -2.28 -7.46 -6.57
C MET A 110 -2.67 -7.38 -5.10
N ALA A 111 -1.75 -7.03 -4.20
CA ALA A 111 -2.05 -6.86 -2.79
C ALA A 111 -1.28 -5.72 -2.13
N SER A 112 -1.92 -5.05 -1.17
CA SER A 112 -1.31 -4.08 -0.25
C SER A 112 -1.19 -4.62 1.17
N LYS A 113 -1.10 -5.93 1.29
CA LYS A 113 -0.83 -6.68 2.52
C LYS A 113 -0.15 -7.99 2.17
N GLN A 114 0.63 -8.52 3.09
CA GLN A 114 1.19 -9.85 2.92
C GLN A 114 0.10 -10.92 2.95
N ALA A 115 0.27 -11.95 2.16
CA ALA A 115 -0.63 -13.10 2.16
C ALA A 115 -0.52 -13.85 3.49
N ASP A 116 -1.66 -14.06 4.16
CA ASP A 116 -1.70 -14.83 5.39
C ASP A 116 -1.77 -16.33 5.06
N VAL A 117 -0.70 -17.05 5.40
CA VAL A 117 -0.59 -18.48 5.13
C VAL A 117 -1.63 -19.28 5.91
N GLU A 118 -2.00 -18.84 7.12
CA GLU A 118 -2.98 -19.53 7.95
C GLU A 118 -4.38 -19.37 7.35
N ASP A 119 -4.73 -18.16 6.89
CA ASP A 119 -5.99 -17.90 6.17
C ASP A 119 -6.09 -18.74 4.89
N ILE A 120 -5.00 -18.82 4.11
CA ILE A 120 -4.91 -19.63 2.89
C ILE A 120 -5.21 -21.11 3.18
N LEU A 121 -4.65 -21.65 4.24
CA LEU A 121 -4.85 -23.06 4.62
C LEU A 121 -6.26 -23.32 5.17
N GLN A 122 -6.83 -22.39 5.95
CA GLN A 122 -8.19 -22.48 6.45
C GLN A 122 -9.23 -22.47 5.32
N GLN A 123 -8.92 -21.78 4.21
CA GLN A 123 -9.75 -21.78 3.00
C GLN A 123 -9.60 -23.04 2.15
N GLY A 124 -8.73 -23.97 2.54
CA GLY A 124 -8.59 -25.27 1.88
C GLY A 124 -7.55 -25.34 0.75
N TYR A 125 -6.75 -24.29 0.58
CA TYR A 125 -5.70 -24.23 -0.47
C TYR A 125 -4.38 -24.89 -0.05
N ALA A 126 -4.47 -26.00 0.67
CA ALA A 126 -3.29 -26.75 1.05
C ALA A 126 -2.53 -27.29 -0.18
N GLY A 127 -1.28 -26.87 -0.33
CA GLY A 127 -0.42 -27.27 -1.48
C GLY A 127 -0.38 -26.26 -2.63
N ALA A 128 -1.05 -25.11 -2.51
CA ALA A 128 -0.85 -24.00 -3.45
C ALA A 128 0.60 -23.47 -3.38
N VAL A 129 1.17 -23.17 -4.54
CA VAL A 129 2.51 -22.55 -4.65
C VAL A 129 2.30 -21.09 -5.02
N LEU A 130 2.31 -20.23 -4.01
CA LEU A 130 2.20 -18.80 -4.20
C LEU A 130 3.61 -18.19 -4.22
N TYR A 131 3.94 -17.46 -5.28
CA TYR A 131 5.17 -16.68 -5.39
C TYR A 131 4.86 -15.23 -5.10
N GLU A 132 5.62 -14.62 -4.18
CA GLU A 132 5.45 -13.24 -3.72
C GLU A 132 6.56 -12.36 -4.29
N THR A 133 6.18 -11.22 -4.84
CA THR A 133 7.09 -10.17 -5.29
C THR A 133 6.73 -8.86 -4.60
N GLU A 134 7.61 -8.32 -3.77
CA GLU A 134 7.46 -6.99 -3.18
C GLU A 134 7.74 -5.94 -4.26
N LEU A 135 6.85 -4.95 -4.40
CA LEU A 135 6.91 -3.89 -5.42
C LEU A 135 7.42 -2.58 -4.87
N GLY A 136 7.12 -2.30 -3.61
CA GLY A 136 7.36 -1.04 -2.96
C GLY A 136 6.52 -0.91 -1.70
N LYS A 137 6.34 0.33 -1.25
CA LYS A 137 5.67 0.64 0.02
C LYS A 137 4.66 1.79 -0.17
N ARG A 138 3.73 1.88 0.75
CA ARG A 138 2.80 3.00 0.87
C ARG A 138 2.86 3.57 2.26
N LEU A 139 2.80 4.90 2.38
CA LEU A 139 2.60 5.64 3.61
C LEU A 139 1.43 6.62 3.40
N VAL A 140 0.44 6.57 4.27
CA VAL A 140 -0.67 7.53 4.33
C VAL A 140 -0.32 8.62 5.33
N ALA A 141 -0.18 9.84 4.85
CA ALA A 141 0.07 11.00 5.68
C ALA A 141 -1.25 11.64 6.12
N VAL A 142 -1.39 11.93 7.41
CA VAL A 142 -2.41 12.83 7.92
C VAL A 142 -1.97 14.25 7.60
N ILE A 143 -2.85 15.04 6.99
CA ILE A 143 -2.56 16.44 6.61
C ILE A 143 -3.48 17.40 7.33
N MET A 144 -2.93 18.54 7.78
CA MET A 144 -3.66 19.53 8.56
C MET A 144 -3.27 20.96 8.17
N ASN A 145 -4.23 21.88 8.30
CA ASN A 145 -4.04 23.31 7.98
C ASN A 145 -4.94 24.19 8.87
N ASP A 146 -4.34 25.13 9.59
CA ASP A 146 -5.05 26.17 10.37
C ASP A 146 -4.94 27.57 9.75
N GLY A 147 -4.38 27.67 8.54
CA GLY A 147 -4.11 28.96 7.87
C GLY A 147 -2.86 29.68 8.37
N ALA A 148 -2.17 29.17 9.39
CA ALA A 148 -0.90 29.70 9.86
C ALA A 148 0.26 28.97 9.16
N SER A 149 1.27 29.70 8.70
CA SER A 149 2.35 29.15 7.88
C SER A 149 3.52 28.52 8.66
N SER A 150 3.42 28.37 9.98
CA SER A 150 4.58 28.03 10.82
C SER A 150 4.34 26.96 11.89
N GLN A 151 3.20 26.28 11.88
CA GLN A 151 2.90 25.26 12.89
C GLN A 151 3.19 23.87 12.32
N SER A 152 4.07 23.12 12.98
CA SER A 152 4.19 21.67 12.73
C SER A 152 3.05 20.95 13.45
N TRP A 153 2.43 20.02 12.78
CA TRP A 153 1.36 19.19 13.34
C TRP A 153 1.90 17.85 13.83
N ASN A 154 1.32 17.35 14.92
CA ASN A 154 1.66 16.07 15.49
C ASN A 154 0.41 15.34 15.99
N VAL A 155 0.13 14.17 15.45
CA VAL A 155 -0.93 13.29 15.94
C VAL A 155 -0.40 12.45 17.08
N THR A 156 -1.12 12.45 18.20
CA THR A 156 -0.73 11.75 19.42
C THR A 156 -1.80 10.74 19.85
N ALA A 157 -1.41 9.77 20.68
CA ALA A 157 -2.35 8.80 21.22
C ALA A 157 -3.40 9.43 22.16
N ASN A 158 -2.99 10.40 23.00
CA ASN A 158 -3.83 10.86 24.12
C ASN A 158 -3.80 12.37 24.40
N THR A 159 -3.04 13.15 23.65
CA THR A 159 -2.84 14.58 23.99
C THR A 159 -3.35 15.46 22.86
N THR A 160 -4.24 16.39 23.19
CA THR A 160 -4.60 17.50 22.32
C THR A 160 -4.13 18.82 22.91
N SER A 161 -3.45 19.60 22.11
CA SER A 161 -3.09 20.98 22.37
C SER A 161 -2.93 21.69 21.04
N LEU A 162 -4.03 22.13 20.45
CA LEU A 162 -4.04 22.73 19.11
C LEU A 162 -3.15 23.98 19.02
N ALA A 163 -3.00 24.71 20.12
CA ALA A 163 -2.09 25.86 20.20
C ALA A 163 -0.61 25.46 20.03
N ASN A 164 -0.26 24.18 20.28
CA ASN A 164 1.06 23.61 20.11
C ASN A 164 1.16 22.64 18.93
N GLY A 165 0.16 22.63 18.03
CA GLY A 165 0.13 21.75 16.88
C GLY A 165 -0.14 20.27 17.19
N GLN A 166 -0.72 19.95 18.34
CA GLN A 166 -0.99 18.58 18.74
C GLN A 166 -2.48 18.25 18.69
N ILE A 167 -2.83 17.11 18.15
CA ILE A 167 -4.20 16.57 18.16
C ILE A 167 -4.17 15.09 18.51
N SER A 168 -5.10 14.65 19.38
CA SER A 168 -5.23 13.23 19.70
C SER A 168 -6.01 12.47 18.62
N ILE A 169 -5.71 11.18 18.46
CA ILE A 169 -6.50 10.31 17.56
C ILE A 169 -7.97 10.28 17.97
N ALA A 170 -8.28 10.39 19.27
CA ALA A 170 -9.65 10.40 19.76
C ALA A 170 -10.42 11.61 19.24
N ASP A 171 -9.80 12.80 19.22
CA ASP A 171 -10.43 14.01 18.67
C ASP A 171 -10.56 13.93 17.16
N ILE A 172 -9.55 13.40 16.44
CA ILE A 172 -9.66 13.14 14.99
C ILE A 172 -10.85 12.23 14.72
N LYS A 173 -10.96 11.12 15.46
CA LYS A 173 -12.07 10.19 15.32
C LYS A 173 -13.43 10.87 15.55
N THR A 174 -13.56 11.68 16.60
CA THR A 174 -14.80 12.40 16.90
C THR A 174 -15.20 13.34 15.75
N VAL A 175 -14.23 14.03 15.14
CA VAL A 175 -14.48 14.90 13.97
C VAL A 175 -15.00 14.09 12.78
N TYR A 176 -14.42 12.93 12.48
CA TYR A 176 -14.89 12.07 11.39
C TYR A 176 -16.25 11.40 11.70
N GLU A 177 -16.56 11.11 12.96
CA GLU A 177 -17.87 10.58 13.38
C GLU A 177 -18.99 11.64 13.38
N ALA A 178 -18.64 12.93 13.31
CA ALA A 178 -19.63 13.99 13.20
C ALA A 178 -20.43 13.89 11.88
N ALA A 179 -21.73 14.16 11.94
CA ALA A 179 -22.65 13.94 10.81
C ALA A 179 -22.31 14.75 9.53
N ASP A 180 -21.55 15.82 9.67
CA ASP A 180 -21.06 16.67 8.57
C ASP A 180 -19.53 16.76 8.51
N GLY A 181 -18.82 15.90 9.27
CA GLY A 181 -17.37 15.92 9.39
C GLY A 181 -16.81 17.20 10.03
N VAL A 182 -17.61 17.89 10.83
CA VAL A 182 -17.22 19.12 11.50
C VAL A 182 -17.51 19.02 13.00
N ASP A 183 -16.49 19.27 13.82
CA ASP A 183 -16.64 19.31 15.29
C ASP A 183 -15.78 20.44 15.89
N THR A 184 -15.98 20.67 17.18
CA THR A 184 -15.23 21.68 17.93
C THR A 184 -14.25 21.00 18.88
N VAL A 185 -12.97 21.23 18.64
CA VAL A 185 -11.85 20.76 19.48
C VAL A 185 -11.13 21.98 20.07
N GLU A 186 -11.01 22.06 21.39
CA GLU A 186 -10.36 23.19 22.11
C GLU A 186 -10.81 24.60 21.63
N ASN A 187 -12.11 24.78 21.37
CA ASN A 187 -12.71 26.02 20.85
C ASN A 187 -12.30 26.38 19.40
N LYS A 188 -11.72 25.45 18.65
CA LYS A 188 -11.48 25.57 17.21
C LYS A 188 -12.45 24.67 16.46
N THR A 189 -12.98 25.15 15.34
CA THR A 189 -13.71 24.30 14.41
C THR A 189 -12.73 23.41 13.65
N VAL A 190 -12.89 22.08 13.70
CA VAL A 190 -12.10 21.16 12.88
C VAL A 190 -13.00 20.58 11.83
N LYS A 191 -12.61 20.71 10.56
CA LYS A 191 -13.36 20.22 9.39
C LYS A 191 -12.57 19.11 8.69
N ALA A 192 -13.18 17.93 8.59
CA ALA A 192 -12.60 16.77 7.95
C ALA A 192 -12.92 16.67 6.46
N PHE A 193 -11.95 16.17 5.70
CA PHE A 193 -12.07 15.84 4.29
C PHE A 193 -11.68 14.38 4.08
N GLN A 194 -12.41 13.68 3.20
CA GLN A 194 -12.19 12.29 2.87
C GLN A 194 -12.22 12.08 1.34
N ARG A 195 -12.03 10.85 0.89
CA ARG A 195 -12.19 10.48 -0.52
C ARG A 195 -13.67 10.33 -0.86
N ALA A 196 -14.07 10.81 -2.03
CA ALA A 196 -15.39 10.58 -2.59
C ALA A 196 -15.45 9.30 -3.45
N ASP A 197 -14.28 8.76 -3.80
CA ASP A 197 -14.09 7.57 -4.60
C ASP A 197 -13.54 6.42 -3.74
N SER A 198 -13.88 5.18 -4.10
CA SER A 198 -13.33 3.99 -3.42
C SER A 198 -11.80 3.96 -3.56
N SER A 199 -11.09 3.87 -2.43
CA SER A 199 -9.66 4.10 -2.37
C SER A 199 -8.99 3.25 -1.30
N GLY A 200 -7.86 2.63 -1.68
CA GLY A 200 -7.02 1.93 -0.71
C GLY A 200 -6.42 2.87 0.36
N THR A 201 -6.22 4.16 0.03
CA THR A 201 -5.77 5.18 0.98
C THR A 201 -6.82 5.40 2.06
N GLU A 202 -8.09 5.55 1.65
CA GLU A 202 -9.22 5.67 2.59
C GLU A 202 -9.43 4.40 3.41
N GLU A 203 -9.34 3.21 2.78
CA GLU A 203 -9.43 1.94 3.50
C GLU A 203 -8.39 1.83 4.62
N CYS A 204 -7.16 2.28 4.36
CA CYS A 204 -6.08 2.30 5.34
C CYS A 204 -6.38 3.27 6.49
N PHE A 205 -6.77 4.50 6.17
CA PHE A 205 -7.09 5.52 7.15
C PHE A 205 -8.32 5.15 7.99
N ALA A 206 -9.37 4.61 7.37
CA ALA A 206 -10.57 4.11 8.06
C ALA A 206 -10.24 2.97 9.03
N ALA A 207 -9.35 2.06 8.65
CA ALA A 207 -8.87 1.00 9.54
C ALA A 207 -8.08 1.58 10.72
N TRP A 208 -7.23 2.58 10.48
CA TRP A 208 -6.44 3.25 11.51
C TRP A 208 -7.33 3.96 12.55
N LEU A 209 -8.39 4.64 12.12
CA LEU A 209 -9.39 5.26 13.00
C LEU A 209 -10.37 4.25 13.62
N ASN A 210 -10.38 2.98 13.17
CA ASN A 210 -11.43 2.01 13.50
C ASN A 210 -12.85 2.53 13.16
N LEU A 211 -12.99 3.08 11.94
CA LEU A 211 -14.22 3.65 11.38
C LEU A 211 -14.55 3.03 10.01
N LYS A 212 -14.20 1.76 9.80
CA LYS A 212 -14.50 1.03 8.58
C LYS A 212 -15.95 0.59 8.51
N ASP A 213 -16.63 0.90 7.41
CA ASP A 213 -17.93 0.34 7.08
C ASP A 213 -17.85 -1.09 6.51
N SER A 214 -18.98 -1.67 6.10
CA SER A 214 -19.05 -3.01 5.50
C SER A 214 -18.38 -3.13 4.14
N GLU A 215 -18.19 -2.01 3.45
CA GLU A 215 -17.52 -1.90 2.14
C GLU A 215 -16.03 -1.55 2.27
N LYS A 216 -15.54 -1.49 3.52
CA LYS A 216 -14.17 -1.12 3.89
C LYS A 216 -13.80 0.34 3.62
N GLN A 217 -14.78 1.18 3.41
CA GLN A 217 -14.60 2.62 3.29
C GLN A 217 -14.78 3.31 4.65
N LEU A 218 -14.45 4.59 4.71
CA LEU A 218 -14.58 5.38 5.92
C LEU A 218 -16.07 5.70 6.18
N ASP A 219 -16.62 5.18 7.28
CA ASP A 219 -17.96 5.51 7.75
C ASP A 219 -17.92 6.87 8.46
N SER A 220 -18.16 7.93 7.71
CA SER A 220 -17.93 9.31 8.14
C SER A 220 -18.88 10.29 7.43
N GLY A 221 -19.19 11.40 8.10
CA GLY A 221 -19.88 12.55 7.53
C GLY A 221 -18.97 13.58 6.84
N ALA A 222 -17.66 13.32 6.76
CA ALA A 222 -16.69 14.27 6.22
C ALA A 222 -16.94 14.59 4.73
N GLN A 223 -16.51 15.76 4.31
CA GLN A 223 -16.67 16.20 2.91
C GLN A 223 -15.82 15.31 1.98
N GLY A 224 -16.47 14.66 1.00
CA GLY A 224 -15.81 13.84 0.00
C GLY A 224 -15.16 14.65 -1.12
N GLU A 225 -13.92 14.31 -1.46
CA GLU A 225 -13.12 14.90 -2.54
C GLU A 225 -12.56 13.82 -3.47
N VAL A 226 -12.44 14.13 -4.76
CA VAL A 226 -11.99 13.15 -5.74
C VAL A 226 -10.47 13.02 -5.74
N GLY A 227 -9.97 11.82 -5.50
CA GLY A 227 -8.54 11.51 -5.52
C GLY A 227 -7.75 12.11 -4.34
N ASN A 228 -6.49 11.72 -4.19
CA ASN A 228 -5.57 12.31 -3.24
C ASN A 228 -5.38 13.82 -3.50
N ALA A 229 -5.26 14.22 -4.77
CA ALA A 229 -5.12 15.63 -5.15
C ALA A 229 -6.33 16.48 -4.73
N GLY A 230 -7.56 15.95 -4.81
CA GLY A 230 -8.76 16.62 -4.33
C GLY A 230 -8.72 16.87 -2.83
N VAL A 231 -8.37 15.84 -2.04
CA VAL A 231 -8.23 15.97 -0.57
C VAL A 231 -7.11 16.95 -0.22
N TRP A 232 -5.95 16.85 -0.90
CA TRP A 232 -4.84 17.79 -0.71
C TRP A 232 -5.26 19.23 -0.92
N ASN A 233 -5.88 19.52 -2.06
CA ASN A 233 -6.35 20.88 -2.39
C ASN A 233 -7.38 21.41 -1.39
N ALA A 234 -8.30 20.57 -0.92
CA ALA A 234 -9.33 20.96 0.03
C ALA A 234 -8.75 21.28 1.42
N VAL A 235 -7.80 20.48 1.89
CA VAL A 235 -7.15 20.72 3.19
C VAL A 235 -6.22 21.92 3.13
N THR A 236 -5.42 22.06 2.07
CA THR A 236 -4.44 23.16 1.95
C THR A 236 -5.06 24.50 1.55
N ALA A 237 -6.33 24.52 1.12
CA ALA A 237 -7.08 25.75 0.94
C ALA A 237 -7.13 26.55 2.26
N THR A 238 -7.08 27.89 2.15
CA THR A 238 -7.11 28.77 3.32
C THR A 238 -8.39 28.55 4.14
N PRO A 239 -8.29 28.05 5.38
CA PRO A 239 -9.46 27.84 6.23
C PRO A 239 -10.05 29.17 6.72
N ALA A 240 -11.31 29.12 7.16
CA ALA A 240 -11.92 30.24 7.83
C ALA A 240 -11.21 30.53 9.18
N THR A 241 -11.42 31.75 9.72
CA THR A 241 -10.87 32.11 11.03
C THR A 241 -11.30 31.06 12.09
N ASP A 242 -10.37 30.66 12.94
CA ASP A 242 -10.58 29.65 13.98
C ASP A 242 -11.00 28.28 13.48
N THR A 243 -10.71 27.98 12.22
CA THR A 243 -10.98 26.66 11.59
C THR A 243 -9.67 25.96 11.26
N ILE A 244 -9.65 24.65 11.46
CA ILE A 244 -8.58 23.72 11.07
C ILE A 244 -9.17 22.75 10.06
N HIS A 245 -8.51 22.58 8.93
CA HIS A 245 -8.81 21.53 7.97
C HIS A 245 -7.96 20.31 8.30
N ILE A 246 -8.55 19.10 8.19
CA ILE A 246 -7.86 17.81 8.34
C ILE A 246 -8.27 16.85 7.24
N GLY A 247 -7.31 16.05 6.76
CA GLY A 247 -7.52 15.00 5.77
C GLY A 247 -6.36 14.03 5.75
N PHE A 248 -6.31 13.21 4.72
CA PHE A 248 -5.26 12.20 4.52
C PHE A 248 -4.98 12.00 3.03
N VAL A 249 -3.73 11.74 2.69
CA VAL A 249 -3.27 11.47 1.32
C VAL A 249 -2.13 10.43 1.35
N ASP A 250 -1.89 9.76 0.25
CA ASP A 250 -0.64 9.00 0.08
C ASP A 250 0.55 9.98 0.03
N LEU A 251 1.71 9.56 0.54
CA LEU A 251 2.88 10.42 0.76
C LEU A 251 3.31 11.21 -0.46
N GLY A 252 3.29 10.62 -1.66
CA GLY A 252 3.69 11.30 -2.89
C GLY A 252 2.79 12.50 -3.29
N PHE A 253 1.65 12.67 -2.63
CA PHE A 253 0.78 13.84 -2.81
C PHE A 253 1.03 14.94 -1.77
N VAL A 254 1.99 14.77 -0.88
CA VAL A 254 2.41 15.82 0.07
C VAL A 254 3.36 16.78 -0.64
N GLU A 255 2.82 17.86 -1.20
CA GLU A 255 3.60 18.87 -1.94
C GLU A 255 4.39 19.82 -1.02
N ASP A 256 3.95 19.99 0.24
CA ASP A 256 4.59 20.85 1.25
C ASP A 256 4.46 20.16 2.62
N SER A 257 5.60 19.73 3.16
CA SER A 257 5.68 18.95 4.40
C SER A 257 5.12 19.67 5.63
N LYS A 258 4.98 21.00 5.60
CA LYS A 258 4.37 21.76 6.70
C LYS A 258 2.91 21.35 6.99
N TYR A 259 2.22 20.78 6.00
CA TYR A 259 0.85 20.28 6.17
C TYR A 259 0.79 18.83 6.63
N ALA A 260 1.86 18.04 6.44
CA ALA A 260 1.92 16.68 6.95
C ALA A 260 2.11 16.71 8.47
N ALA A 261 1.29 15.94 9.16
CA ALA A 261 1.41 15.78 10.60
C ALA A 261 2.39 14.65 10.92
N ASP A 262 3.28 14.92 11.87
CA ASP A 262 4.07 13.87 12.50
C ASP A 262 3.15 12.88 13.23
N MET A 263 3.59 11.67 13.37
CA MET A 263 2.89 10.64 14.11
C MET A 263 3.67 10.36 15.40
N ASN A 264 3.15 10.83 16.51
CA ASN A 264 3.83 10.73 17.83
C ASN A 264 5.28 11.24 17.81
N GLY A 265 5.55 12.25 16.96
CA GLY A 265 6.87 12.86 16.76
C GLY A 265 7.68 12.30 15.60
N GLU A 266 7.19 11.28 14.89
CA GLU A 266 7.86 10.70 13.73
C GLU A 266 7.30 11.30 12.43
N GLU A 267 8.20 11.86 11.62
CA GLU A 267 7.86 12.56 10.37
C GLU A 267 7.32 11.60 9.29
N ALA A 268 6.29 12.05 8.58
CA ALA A 268 5.74 11.32 7.42
C ALA A 268 6.65 11.47 6.20
N THR A 269 7.72 10.69 6.11
CA THR A 269 8.66 10.68 4.99
C THR A 269 9.03 9.25 4.58
N ALA A 270 9.47 9.07 3.33
CA ALA A 270 9.95 7.77 2.85
C ALA A 270 11.17 7.27 3.66
N ALA A 271 12.07 8.18 4.04
CA ALA A 271 13.27 7.85 4.82
C ALA A 271 12.94 7.40 6.25
N ASN A 272 11.80 7.86 6.81
CA ASN A 272 11.37 7.56 8.17
C ASN A 272 10.22 6.52 8.21
N TYR A 273 10.07 5.73 7.15
CA TYR A 273 8.96 4.82 6.99
C TYR A 273 8.74 3.87 8.17
N ASP A 274 9.79 3.21 8.66
CA ASP A 274 9.69 2.17 9.69
C ASP A 274 9.34 2.76 11.08
N ASP A 275 9.88 3.94 11.41
CA ASP A 275 9.56 4.65 12.65
C ASP A 275 8.14 5.22 12.59
N TYR A 276 7.73 5.81 11.47
CA TYR A 276 6.36 6.26 11.24
C TYR A 276 5.36 5.09 11.28
N GLU A 277 5.72 3.93 10.71
CA GLU A 277 4.92 2.70 10.77
C GLU A 277 4.63 2.32 12.23
N THR A 278 5.69 2.25 13.05
CA THR A 278 5.59 1.91 14.47
C THR A 278 4.76 2.94 15.23
N ALA A 279 5.04 4.23 15.03
CA ALA A 279 4.31 5.31 15.67
C ALA A 279 2.81 5.32 15.30
N SER A 280 2.47 5.04 14.03
CA SER A 280 1.08 4.98 13.59
C SER A 280 0.31 3.79 14.19
N ASP A 281 0.96 2.65 14.39
CA ASP A 281 0.40 1.47 15.07
C ASP A 281 0.17 1.74 16.56
N ASP A 282 1.11 2.43 17.21
CA ASP A 282 1.01 2.81 18.62
C ASP A 282 -0.11 3.83 18.89
N VAL A 283 -0.38 4.71 17.93
CA VAL A 283 -1.42 5.77 18.03
C VAL A 283 -2.79 5.26 17.64
N GLY A 284 -2.90 4.50 16.55
CA GLY A 284 -4.17 4.07 15.96
C GLY A 284 -4.57 2.65 16.28
N SER A 285 -5.54 2.16 15.52
CA SER A 285 -6.02 0.77 15.59
C SER A 285 -5.35 -0.14 14.56
N SER A 286 -4.55 0.42 13.68
CA SER A 286 -3.73 -0.24 12.66
C SER A 286 -2.66 0.73 12.14
N LYS A 287 -1.81 0.25 11.23
CA LYS A 287 -0.75 1.07 10.63
C LYS A 287 -1.29 1.95 9.51
N LEU A 288 -0.69 3.13 9.34
CA LEU A 288 -0.88 4.01 8.17
C LEU A 288 0.09 3.68 7.02
N THR A 289 0.72 2.53 7.08
CA THR A 289 1.68 2.05 6.10
C THR A 289 1.31 0.67 5.60
N SER A 290 1.79 0.30 4.43
CA SER A 290 1.72 -1.07 3.94
C SER A 290 2.77 -1.32 2.87
N LYS A 291 3.23 -2.56 2.78
CA LYS A 291 4.00 -3.04 1.64
C LYS A 291 3.07 -3.49 0.52
N LEU A 292 3.56 -3.41 -0.70
CA LEU A 292 2.81 -3.69 -1.92
C LEU A 292 3.40 -4.92 -2.60
N TYR A 293 2.52 -5.81 -3.09
CA TYR A 293 2.93 -7.11 -3.61
C TYR A 293 2.20 -7.49 -4.89
N PHE A 294 2.93 -8.22 -5.74
CA PHE A 294 2.35 -9.11 -6.73
C PHE A 294 2.45 -10.56 -6.25
N TYR A 295 1.41 -11.32 -6.52
CA TYR A 295 1.33 -12.75 -6.25
C TYR A 295 1.06 -13.52 -7.54
N THR A 296 1.85 -14.55 -7.81
CA THR A 296 1.63 -15.45 -8.94
C THR A 296 1.52 -16.90 -8.47
N TYR A 297 0.85 -17.75 -9.25
CA TYR A 297 0.83 -19.17 -9.01
C TYR A 297 2.15 -19.79 -9.50
N GLY A 298 3.05 -20.07 -8.58
CA GLY A 298 4.41 -20.53 -8.90
C GLY A 298 5.33 -19.40 -9.37
N VAL A 299 6.53 -19.76 -9.79
CA VAL A 299 7.55 -18.82 -10.28
C VAL A 299 7.07 -18.19 -11.59
N PRO A 300 7.04 -16.86 -11.71
CA PRO A 300 6.62 -16.20 -12.94
C PRO A 300 7.51 -16.54 -14.11
N SER A 301 6.97 -16.54 -15.32
CA SER A 301 7.71 -16.84 -16.55
C SER A 301 7.08 -16.14 -17.77
N GLY A 302 7.83 -16.02 -18.87
CA GLY A 302 7.34 -15.44 -20.11
C GLY A 302 6.93 -13.97 -19.96
N ALA A 303 5.76 -13.59 -20.45
CA ALA A 303 5.26 -12.21 -20.40
C ALA A 303 5.04 -11.73 -18.95
N VAL A 304 4.56 -12.61 -18.07
CA VAL A 304 4.35 -12.30 -16.65
C VAL A 304 5.66 -11.93 -15.96
N ASP A 305 6.72 -12.73 -16.16
CA ASP A 305 8.04 -12.42 -15.59
C ASP A 305 8.61 -11.13 -16.18
N ALA A 306 8.53 -10.94 -17.48
CA ALA A 306 9.01 -9.72 -18.14
C ALA A 306 8.30 -8.47 -17.60
N PHE A 307 6.98 -8.52 -17.41
CA PHE A 307 6.22 -7.42 -16.83
C PHE A 307 6.60 -7.17 -15.36
N ILE A 308 6.78 -8.22 -14.55
CA ILE A 308 7.23 -8.06 -13.15
C ILE A 308 8.62 -7.44 -13.09
N GLN A 309 9.56 -7.86 -13.97
CA GLN A 309 10.90 -7.26 -14.04
C GLN A 309 10.84 -5.79 -14.44
N PHE A 310 9.97 -5.41 -15.39
CA PHE A 310 9.71 -4.03 -15.74
C PHE A 310 9.22 -3.24 -14.51
N CYS A 311 8.25 -3.76 -13.75
CA CYS A 311 7.73 -3.13 -12.55
C CYS A 311 8.78 -2.95 -11.42
N LEU A 312 9.81 -3.79 -11.39
CA LEU A 312 10.90 -3.73 -10.42
C LEU A 312 12.10 -2.89 -10.89
N SER A 313 12.11 -2.49 -12.16
CA SER A 313 13.21 -1.73 -12.74
C SER A 313 13.25 -0.30 -12.20
N ASP A 314 14.47 0.16 -11.88
CA ASP A 314 14.82 1.53 -11.51
C ASP A 314 15.29 2.37 -12.70
N ALA A 315 15.15 1.84 -13.92
CA ALA A 315 15.48 2.59 -15.12
C ALA A 315 14.45 3.72 -15.34
N THR A 316 14.94 4.87 -15.81
CA THR A 316 14.13 6.07 -16.00
C THR A 316 12.89 5.79 -16.88
N GLY A 317 11.71 6.07 -16.35
CA GLY A 317 10.43 5.85 -17.01
C GLY A 317 9.91 4.41 -16.91
N GLU A 318 10.53 3.54 -16.09
CA GLU A 318 10.07 2.19 -15.84
C GLU A 318 9.43 2.06 -14.45
N GLY A 319 9.17 0.84 -14.01
CA GLY A 319 8.26 0.54 -12.91
C GLY A 319 8.47 1.32 -11.62
N GLN A 320 9.70 1.52 -11.14
CA GLN A 320 9.92 2.21 -9.86
C GLN A 320 9.66 3.73 -9.99
N ASP A 321 10.00 4.36 -11.13
CA ASP A 321 9.62 5.76 -11.39
C ASP A 321 8.09 5.92 -11.46
N ILE A 322 7.40 5.01 -12.18
CA ILE A 322 5.92 5.01 -12.27
C ILE A 322 5.30 4.85 -10.89
N LEU A 323 5.90 4.02 -10.02
CA LEU A 323 5.40 3.79 -8.67
C LEU A 323 5.48 5.08 -7.82
N GLU A 324 6.56 5.85 -7.94
CA GLU A 324 6.69 7.16 -7.30
C GLU A 324 5.73 8.20 -7.88
N GLU A 325 5.51 8.22 -9.20
CA GLU A 325 4.58 9.13 -9.87
C GLU A 325 3.13 8.98 -9.40
N VAL A 326 2.72 7.76 -9.03
CA VAL A 326 1.39 7.52 -8.46
C VAL A 326 1.31 7.74 -6.94
N GLY A 327 2.39 8.24 -6.33
CA GLY A 327 2.43 8.64 -4.92
C GLY A 327 2.81 7.53 -3.94
N LEU A 328 3.40 6.45 -4.43
CA LEU A 328 3.91 5.32 -3.63
C LEU A 328 5.42 5.47 -3.39
N ILE A 329 5.99 4.59 -2.59
CA ILE A 329 7.42 4.61 -2.23
C ILE A 329 8.10 3.44 -2.92
N ALA A 330 9.11 3.72 -3.73
CA ALA A 330 9.96 2.73 -4.40
C ALA A 330 10.75 1.85 -3.41
N LEU A 331 11.30 0.73 -3.91
CA LEU A 331 12.09 -0.24 -3.14
C LEU A 331 13.43 0.33 -2.66
#